data_ec37310d4af49693f9648bbbd6d75a02
#
_entry.id   ec37310d4af49693f9648bbbd6d75a02
#
_cell.length_a   1.000
_cell.length_b   1.000
_cell.length_c   1.000
_cell.angle_alpha   90.00
_cell.angle_beta   90.00
_cell.angle_gamma   90.00
#
_symmetry.space_group_name_H-M   'P 1'
#
loop_
_entity.id
_entity.type
_entity.pdbx_description
1 polymer ?
#
loop_
_entity_poly.entity_id
_entity_poly.type
_entity_poly.pdbx_seq_one_letter_code
_entity_poly.pdbx_strand_id
1 'polypeptide(L)'
;MTDEVAKKLEKGAKVLWMPTTSKNFVASADTISQAGNATPYTVGGLFQTDYWNYRMFKTICENNKKTVSPGTLGILTNPKHPIFCDFPTEMHTNWQWFPVIKDSHPLVLDNFAKDDKPIVQVIDNIERNHKLGLVMEWKVGAGKLLVCMSDLEKASEYPEGRAFYESVLSYMRSPEFAPQSEITIADLRKKLKEEPRQISLKELNNISQY
;
A
#
# COMPACT_ATOMS: atom_id res chain seq x y z
N MET A 1 13.46 0.50 7.56
CA MET A 1 14.22 1.78 7.54
C MET A 1 15.25 1.75 8.63
N THR A 2 16.54 1.93 8.28
CA THR A 2 17.66 1.91 9.24
C THR A 2 17.70 3.20 10.07
N ASP A 3 18.40 3.16 11.22
CA ASP A 3 18.54 4.36 12.07
C ASP A 3 19.32 5.49 11.40
N GLU A 4 20.26 5.14 10.52
CA GLU A 4 21.01 6.14 9.76
C GLU A 4 20.10 6.91 8.80
N VAL A 5 19.23 6.20 8.06
CA VAL A 5 18.26 6.81 7.14
C VAL A 5 17.23 7.64 7.92
N ALA A 6 16.76 7.14 9.06
CA ALA A 6 15.85 7.88 9.92
C ALA A 6 16.44 9.21 10.39
N LYS A 7 17.72 9.21 10.85
CA LYS A 7 18.43 10.44 11.25
C LYS A 7 18.60 11.43 10.10
N LYS A 8 18.90 10.96 8.88
CA LYS A 8 18.99 11.82 7.70
C LYS A 8 17.65 12.44 7.34
N LEU A 9 16.59 11.63 7.43
CA LEU A 9 15.22 12.08 7.19
C LEU A 9 14.82 13.19 8.17
N GLU A 10 15.00 12.97 9.48
CA GLU A 10 14.69 13.99 10.50
C GLU A 10 15.44 15.32 10.29
N LYS A 11 16.63 15.26 9.69
CA LYS A 11 17.46 16.43 9.35
C LYS A 11 17.10 17.12 8.03
N GLY A 12 16.06 16.68 7.32
CA GLY A 12 15.58 17.35 6.12
C GLY A 12 15.76 16.58 4.81
N ALA A 13 16.23 15.33 4.86
CA ALA A 13 16.31 14.52 3.64
C ALA A 13 14.92 14.19 3.08
N LYS A 14 14.87 14.01 1.75
CA LYS A 14 13.73 13.39 1.07
C LYS A 14 14.03 11.90 0.88
N VAL A 15 13.17 11.04 1.38
CA VAL A 15 13.38 9.59 1.35
C VAL A 15 12.23 8.90 0.64
N LEU A 16 12.54 8.10 -0.38
CA LEU A 16 11.66 7.08 -0.92
C LEU A 16 11.96 5.76 -0.19
N TRP A 17 10.96 5.25 0.50
CA TRP A 17 11.06 3.97 1.19
C TRP A 17 10.17 2.94 0.50
N MET A 18 10.81 1.90 -0.06
CA MET A 18 10.16 0.77 -0.72
C MET A 18 10.48 -0.52 0.06
N PRO A 19 9.75 -0.81 1.15
CA PRO A 19 10.06 -1.97 1.99
C PRO A 19 9.90 -3.30 1.28
N THR A 20 9.09 -3.38 0.23
CA THR A 20 8.83 -4.59 -0.56
C THR A 20 10.03 -5.05 -1.39
N THR A 21 10.97 -4.15 -1.70
CA THR A 21 12.23 -4.49 -2.38
C THR A 21 13.28 -5.06 -1.43
N SER A 22 13.04 -4.98 -0.12
CA SER A 22 13.99 -5.48 0.88
C SER A 22 14.05 -7.00 0.87
N LYS A 23 15.26 -7.57 0.84
CA LYS A 23 15.48 -9.02 0.98
C LYS A 23 14.93 -9.61 2.29
N ASN A 24 14.67 -8.76 3.28
CA ASN A 24 14.10 -9.12 4.56
C ASN A 24 12.58 -8.99 4.59
N PHE A 25 11.96 -8.55 3.49
CA PHE A 25 10.52 -8.46 3.39
C PHE A 25 9.94 -9.83 3.05
N VAL A 26 9.22 -10.42 3.98
CA VAL A 26 8.50 -11.67 3.78
C VAL A 26 7.01 -11.33 3.79
N ALA A 27 6.37 -11.45 2.65
CA ALA A 27 4.94 -11.28 2.54
C ALA A 27 4.24 -12.63 2.47
N SER A 28 3.18 -12.77 3.20
CA SER A 28 2.24 -13.87 3.04
C SER A 28 1.12 -13.41 2.11
N ALA A 29 0.83 -14.22 1.10
CA ALA A 29 -0.20 -13.89 0.13
C ALA A 29 -1.62 -13.87 0.72
N ASP A 30 -1.84 -14.56 1.82
CA ASP A 30 -3.18 -14.97 2.26
C ASP A 30 -3.67 -14.27 3.51
N THR A 31 -2.77 -13.67 4.26
CA THR A 31 -3.08 -13.07 5.54
C THR A 31 -2.38 -11.72 5.69
N ILE A 32 -2.78 -10.99 6.69
CA ILE A 32 -2.01 -9.85 7.15
C ILE A 32 -0.63 -10.35 7.50
N SER A 33 0.36 -9.86 6.79
CA SER A 33 1.74 -10.28 6.95
C SER A 33 2.38 -9.54 8.10
N GLN A 34 2.75 -10.28 9.14
CA GLN A 34 3.70 -9.82 10.14
C GLN A 34 5.03 -10.47 9.84
N ALA A 35 5.93 -9.77 9.24
CA ALA A 35 7.28 -10.27 9.02
C ALA A 35 8.20 -9.74 10.11
N GLY A 36 8.24 -10.42 11.23
CA GLY A 36 9.17 -10.17 12.32
C GLY A 36 9.21 -8.73 12.83
N ASN A 37 10.30 -8.35 13.47
CA ASN A 37 10.50 -6.99 13.99
C ASN A 37 10.81 -5.92 12.91
N ALA A 38 10.92 -6.31 11.65
CA ALA A 38 11.47 -5.47 10.59
C ALA A 38 10.46 -5.08 9.51
N THR A 39 9.34 -5.76 9.39
CA THR A 39 8.36 -5.54 8.33
C THR A 39 7.01 -5.10 8.85
N PRO A 40 6.35 -4.16 8.16
CA PRO A 40 5.02 -3.69 8.51
C PRO A 40 3.94 -4.73 8.21
N TYR A 41 2.79 -4.62 8.85
CA TYR A 41 1.60 -5.38 8.48
C TYR A 41 1.13 -4.98 7.08
N THR A 42 1.03 -5.96 6.21
CA THR A 42 0.63 -5.77 4.81
C THR A 42 -0.34 -6.85 4.37
N VAL A 43 -1.01 -6.63 3.26
CA VAL A 43 -1.85 -7.61 2.59
C VAL A 43 -1.30 -7.91 1.20
N GLY A 44 -1.71 -9.02 0.58
CA GLY A 44 -1.35 -9.33 -0.81
C GLY A 44 -1.92 -8.31 -1.78
N GLY A 45 -1.15 -7.99 -2.82
CA GLY A 45 -1.43 -6.93 -3.78
C GLY A 45 -2.24 -7.33 -5.00
N LEU A 46 -2.57 -8.60 -5.18
CA LEU A 46 -3.45 -9.01 -6.28
C LEU A 46 -4.80 -8.30 -6.14
N PHE A 47 -5.16 -7.53 -7.14
CA PHE A 47 -6.47 -6.90 -7.19
C PHE A 47 -7.40 -7.62 -8.18
N GLN A 48 -8.67 -7.58 -7.87
CA GLN A 48 -9.74 -8.02 -8.74
C GLN A 48 -10.59 -6.82 -9.14
N THR A 49 -10.99 -6.80 -10.38
CA THR A 49 -11.81 -5.72 -10.92
C THR A 49 -13.30 -6.00 -10.79
N ASP A 50 -13.65 -7.19 -10.31
CA ASP A 50 -15.02 -7.68 -10.31
C ASP A 50 -15.33 -8.49 -9.04
N TYR A 51 -16.35 -8.07 -8.31
CA TYR A 51 -16.83 -8.74 -7.11
C TYR A 51 -17.25 -10.21 -7.33
N TRP A 52 -17.81 -10.52 -8.48
CA TRP A 52 -18.20 -11.88 -8.81
C TRP A 52 -17.00 -12.80 -8.99
N ASN A 53 -15.97 -12.32 -9.64
CA ASN A 53 -14.71 -13.05 -9.80
C ASN A 53 -14.06 -13.33 -8.45
N TYR A 54 -14.13 -12.41 -7.52
CA TYR A 54 -13.63 -12.61 -6.16
C TYR A 54 -14.34 -13.78 -5.46
N ARG A 55 -15.66 -13.82 -5.48
CA ARG A 55 -16.44 -14.91 -4.86
C ARG A 55 -16.17 -16.27 -5.51
N MET A 56 -16.14 -16.32 -6.84
CA MET A 56 -15.80 -17.54 -7.57
C MET A 56 -14.40 -18.03 -7.25
N PHE A 57 -13.43 -17.14 -7.24
CA PHE A 57 -12.05 -17.48 -6.95
C PHE A 57 -11.89 -18.04 -5.54
N LYS A 58 -12.51 -17.39 -4.56
CA LYS A 58 -12.56 -17.87 -3.18
C LYS A 58 -13.14 -19.28 -3.10
N THR A 59 -14.32 -19.50 -3.67
CA THR A 59 -14.98 -20.81 -3.66
C THR A 59 -14.13 -21.89 -4.31
N ILE A 60 -13.49 -21.60 -5.44
CA ILE A 60 -12.60 -22.54 -6.12
C ILE A 60 -11.41 -22.91 -5.23
N CYS A 61 -10.81 -21.93 -4.57
CA CYS A 61 -9.65 -22.16 -3.71
C CYS A 61 -10.04 -22.95 -2.46
N GLU A 62 -11.14 -22.63 -1.81
CA GLU A 62 -11.67 -23.35 -0.66
C GLU A 62 -11.94 -24.81 -1.01
N ASN A 63 -12.61 -25.08 -2.14
CA ASN A 63 -12.89 -26.44 -2.61
C ASN A 63 -11.61 -27.22 -2.92
N ASN A 64 -10.54 -26.57 -3.35
CA ASN A 64 -9.24 -27.21 -3.61
C ASN A 64 -8.31 -27.21 -2.39
N LYS A 65 -8.77 -26.80 -1.21
CA LYS A 65 -7.98 -26.66 0.02
C LYS A 65 -6.72 -25.81 -0.18
N LYS A 66 -6.77 -24.86 -1.10
CA LYS A 66 -5.71 -23.90 -1.31
C LYS A 66 -6.00 -22.67 -0.50
N THR A 67 -4.99 -22.16 0.16
CA THR A 67 -5.06 -20.84 0.79
C THR A 67 -5.36 -19.81 -0.30
N VAL A 68 -6.45 -19.08 -0.13
CA VAL A 68 -6.79 -18.00 -1.02
C VAL A 68 -6.12 -16.75 -0.49
N SER A 69 -5.32 -16.14 -1.33
CA SER A 69 -5.16 -14.71 -1.20
C SER A 69 -6.40 -14.07 -1.78
N PRO A 70 -7.33 -13.59 -0.98
CA PRO A 70 -8.38 -12.77 -1.51
C PRO A 70 -7.69 -11.51 -2.02
N GLY A 71 -7.68 -11.32 -3.32
CA GLY A 71 -7.19 -10.11 -3.95
C GLY A 71 -7.89 -8.89 -3.34
N THR A 72 -7.35 -7.74 -3.60
CA THR A 72 -8.00 -6.47 -3.32
C THR A 72 -8.97 -6.11 -4.45
N LEU A 73 -9.92 -5.21 -4.20
CA LEU A 73 -10.97 -4.88 -5.16
C LEU A 73 -10.59 -3.79 -6.17
N GLY A 74 -9.39 -3.22 -6.04
CA GLY A 74 -8.90 -2.18 -6.91
C GLY A 74 -8.24 -1.03 -6.14
N ILE A 75 -8.06 0.10 -6.79
CA ILE A 75 -7.45 1.30 -6.20
C ILE A 75 -8.35 2.52 -6.34
N LEU A 76 -8.08 3.49 -5.47
CA LEU A 76 -8.58 4.86 -5.56
C LEU A 76 -7.41 5.82 -5.57
N THR A 77 -7.46 6.81 -6.46
CA THR A 77 -6.48 7.89 -6.59
C THR A 77 -7.18 9.23 -6.73
N ASN A 78 -6.44 10.30 -6.50
CA ASN A 78 -6.80 11.62 -7.00
C ASN A 78 -5.94 11.91 -8.24
N PRO A 79 -6.48 11.89 -9.46
CA PRO A 79 -5.71 12.10 -10.70
C PRO A 79 -5.00 13.44 -10.78
N LYS A 80 -5.45 14.42 -9.99
CA LYS A 80 -4.85 15.77 -9.93
C LYS A 80 -3.64 15.84 -9.00
N HIS A 81 -3.30 14.75 -8.31
CA HIS A 81 -2.15 14.74 -7.41
C HIS A 81 -0.85 14.86 -8.23
N PRO A 82 0.10 15.73 -7.84
CA PRO A 82 1.33 15.99 -8.62
C PRO A 82 2.21 14.76 -8.88
N ILE A 83 2.08 13.70 -8.06
CA ILE A 83 2.81 12.45 -8.25
C ILE A 83 2.49 11.77 -9.60
N PHE A 84 1.38 12.12 -10.23
CA PHE A 84 0.94 11.56 -11.52
C PHE A 84 1.32 12.42 -12.73
N CYS A 85 2.26 13.35 -12.57
CA CYS A 85 2.68 14.27 -13.65
C CYS A 85 3.15 13.53 -14.90
N ASP A 86 3.90 12.45 -14.75
CA ASP A 86 4.42 11.62 -15.85
C ASP A 86 3.69 10.26 -15.95
N PHE A 87 2.64 10.08 -15.16
CA PHE A 87 1.79 8.89 -15.13
C PHE A 87 0.31 9.28 -15.03
N PRO A 88 -0.26 9.91 -16.05
CA PRO A 88 -1.67 10.30 -16.05
C PRO A 88 -2.57 9.10 -15.74
N THR A 89 -3.45 9.24 -14.77
CA THR A 89 -4.32 8.16 -14.31
C THR A 89 -5.76 8.63 -14.10
N GLU A 90 -6.66 7.68 -13.96
CA GLU A 90 -8.05 7.89 -13.55
C GLU A 90 -8.19 7.72 -12.04
N MET A 91 -9.39 8.01 -11.50
CA MET A 91 -9.68 7.84 -10.08
C MET A 91 -9.66 6.38 -9.62
N HIS A 92 -9.73 5.44 -10.53
CA HIS A 92 -9.88 4.01 -10.30
C HIS A 92 -8.83 3.21 -11.07
N THR A 93 -8.83 1.89 -10.85
CA THR A 93 -7.96 0.93 -11.51
C THR A 93 -8.21 0.89 -13.02
N ASN A 94 -7.13 0.89 -13.79
CA ASN A 94 -7.10 0.51 -15.19
C ASN A 94 -5.87 -0.38 -15.45
N TRP A 95 -5.66 -0.84 -16.68
CA TRP A 95 -4.60 -1.79 -17.01
C TRP A 95 -3.17 -1.28 -16.78
N GLN A 96 -2.94 0.02 -16.83
CA GLN A 96 -1.60 0.59 -16.56
C GLN A 96 -1.12 0.31 -15.13
N TRP A 97 -2.04 0.08 -14.18
CA TRP A 97 -1.71 -0.22 -12.79
C TRP A 97 -1.30 -1.67 -12.56
N PHE A 98 -1.56 -2.58 -13.52
CA PHE A 98 -1.31 -4.00 -13.33
C PHE A 98 0.14 -4.31 -12.89
N PRO A 99 1.20 -3.85 -13.60
CA PRO A 99 2.57 -4.15 -13.20
C PRO A 99 2.97 -3.53 -11.86
N VAL A 100 2.35 -2.41 -11.48
CA VAL A 100 2.62 -1.74 -10.20
C VAL A 100 1.99 -2.49 -9.03
N ILE A 101 0.83 -3.12 -9.24
CA ILE A 101 0.04 -3.72 -8.16
C ILE A 101 0.29 -5.21 -8.02
N LYS A 102 0.54 -5.94 -9.10
CA LYS A 102 0.56 -7.41 -9.10
C LYS A 102 1.51 -8.03 -8.05
N ASP A 103 2.62 -7.38 -7.78
CA ASP A 103 3.64 -7.82 -6.80
C ASP A 103 3.73 -6.82 -5.61
N SER A 104 2.71 -6.01 -5.39
CA SER A 104 2.66 -5.06 -4.28
C SER A 104 2.13 -5.71 -3.00
N HIS A 105 2.44 -5.09 -1.88
CA HIS A 105 1.95 -5.47 -0.56
C HIS A 105 1.47 -4.22 0.20
N PRO A 106 0.23 -3.75 -0.09
CA PRO A 106 -0.32 -2.58 0.56
C PRO A 106 -0.22 -2.61 2.07
N LEU A 107 0.19 -1.49 2.65
CA LEU A 107 0.32 -1.31 4.10
C LEU A 107 -1.06 -1.19 4.74
N VAL A 108 -1.26 -1.89 5.86
CA VAL A 108 -2.47 -1.73 6.68
C VAL A 108 -2.35 -0.46 7.52
N LEU A 109 -3.31 0.45 7.34
CA LEU A 109 -3.32 1.79 7.92
C LEU A 109 -4.37 1.97 9.02
N ASP A 110 -4.97 0.90 9.53
CA ASP A 110 -6.05 0.97 10.51
C ASP A 110 -5.66 1.71 11.79
N ASN A 111 -4.40 1.59 12.19
CA ASN A 111 -3.85 2.21 13.39
C ASN A 111 -3.26 3.62 13.14
N PHE A 112 -3.27 4.09 11.89
CA PHE A 112 -2.83 5.44 11.53
C PHE A 112 -3.95 6.47 11.76
N ALA A 113 -3.62 7.75 11.68
CA ALA A 113 -4.62 8.79 11.83
C ALA A 113 -5.71 8.65 10.75
N LYS A 114 -6.97 8.92 11.12
CA LYS A 114 -8.09 8.81 10.19
C LYS A 114 -7.94 9.72 8.97
N ASP A 115 -7.34 10.89 9.19
CA ASP A 115 -7.11 11.91 8.17
C ASP A 115 -5.89 11.63 7.29
N ASP A 116 -5.04 10.67 7.67
CA ASP A 116 -3.95 10.21 6.82
C ASP A 116 -4.51 9.48 5.60
N LYS A 117 -4.59 10.20 4.48
CA LYS A 117 -5.09 9.66 3.21
C LYS A 117 -3.93 9.18 2.36
N PRO A 118 -3.91 7.91 1.94
CA PRO A 118 -2.94 7.46 0.94
C PRO A 118 -3.11 8.22 -0.37
N ILE A 119 -2.01 8.50 -1.05
CA ILE A 119 -2.02 9.03 -2.43
C ILE A 119 -2.63 7.99 -3.36
N VAL A 120 -2.24 6.72 -3.17
CA VAL A 120 -2.87 5.57 -3.82
C VAL A 120 -3.43 4.69 -2.71
N GLN A 121 -4.75 4.67 -2.59
CA GLN A 121 -5.46 3.80 -1.67
C GLN A 121 -5.78 2.49 -2.38
N VAL A 122 -5.59 1.38 -1.70
CA VAL A 122 -6.08 0.08 -2.17
C VAL A 122 -7.40 -0.22 -1.47
N ILE A 123 -8.38 -0.67 -2.24
CA ILE A 123 -9.68 -1.11 -1.71
C ILE A 123 -9.52 -2.57 -1.30
N ASP A 124 -9.63 -2.83 -0.02
CA ASP A 124 -9.53 -4.20 0.49
C ASP A 124 -10.77 -5.01 0.11
N ASN A 125 -10.67 -6.33 0.24
CA ASN A 125 -11.83 -7.19 0.08
C ASN A 125 -12.83 -6.98 1.25
N ILE A 126 -14.06 -7.38 1.02
CA ILE A 126 -15.15 -7.18 1.98
C ILE A 126 -14.98 -7.96 3.29
N GLU A 127 -14.15 -8.98 3.31
CA GLU A 127 -13.96 -9.83 4.50
C GLU A 127 -12.92 -9.24 5.47
N ARG A 128 -11.87 -8.60 4.95
CA ARG A 128 -10.86 -7.93 5.77
C ARG A 128 -11.22 -6.49 6.05
N ASN A 129 -11.61 -5.76 5.01
CA ASN A 129 -12.04 -4.36 5.06
C ASN A 129 -11.07 -3.43 5.82
N HIS A 130 -9.77 -3.61 5.58
CA HIS A 130 -8.74 -2.74 6.12
C HIS A 130 -8.60 -1.45 5.30
N LYS A 131 -8.16 -0.38 5.94
CA LYS A 131 -7.65 0.79 5.25
C LYS A 131 -6.26 0.45 4.72
N LEU A 132 -6.09 0.44 3.40
CA LEU A 132 -4.85 0.03 2.75
C LEU A 132 -4.22 1.17 1.99
N GLY A 133 -2.89 1.32 2.12
CA GLY A 133 -2.09 2.29 1.38
C GLY A 133 -1.04 1.62 0.50
N LEU A 134 -1.03 1.98 -0.79
CA LEU A 134 0.03 1.60 -1.71
C LEU A 134 1.12 2.67 -1.76
N VAL A 135 0.71 3.94 -1.84
CA VAL A 135 1.61 5.09 -1.80
C VAL A 135 1.11 6.07 -0.75
N MET A 136 1.99 6.42 0.18
CA MET A 136 1.71 7.34 1.28
C MET A 136 2.87 8.31 1.44
N GLU A 137 2.60 9.48 2.02
CA GLU A 137 3.63 10.45 2.33
C GLU A 137 3.43 11.09 3.69
N TRP A 138 4.54 11.43 4.34
CA TRP A 138 4.56 12.13 5.61
C TRP A 138 5.72 13.12 5.71
N LYS A 139 5.48 14.18 6.42
CA LYS A 139 6.54 15.02 6.97
C LYS A 139 7.11 14.35 8.21
N VAL A 140 8.44 14.26 8.32
CA VAL A 140 9.14 13.64 9.44
C VAL A 140 10.23 14.58 9.90
N GLY A 141 9.99 15.31 10.98
CA GLY A 141 10.87 16.39 11.40
C GLY A 141 11.01 17.45 10.31
N ALA A 142 12.25 17.73 9.87
CA ALA A 142 12.51 18.64 8.75
C ALA A 142 12.43 17.95 7.38
N GLY A 143 12.34 16.61 7.33
CA GLY A 143 12.38 15.83 6.09
C GLY A 143 11.02 15.41 5.58
N LYS A 144 11.04 14.71 4.45
CA LYS A 144 9.85 14.26 3.74
C LYS A 144 10.02 12.79 3.36
N LEU A 145 9.05 11.99 3.77
CA LEU A 145 9.02 10.55 3.52
C LEU A 145 7.94 10.23 2.50
N LEU A 146 8.30 9.55 1.43
CA LEU A 146 7.37 8.87 0.54
C LEU A 146 7.54 7.37 0.72
N VAL A 147 6.45 6.68 0.98
CA VAL A 147 6.43 5.21 1.12
C VAL A 147 5.68 4.63 -0.06
N CYS A 148 6.33 3.73 -0.78
CA CYS A 148 5.71 2.98 -1.87
C CYS A 148 5.79 1.48 -1.55
N MET A 149 4.62 0.85 -1.48
CA MET A 149 4.47 -0.56 -1.14
C MET A 149 4.45 -1.48 -2.37
N SER A 150 4.89 -0.95 -3.50
CA SER A 150 5.16 -1.72 -4.72
C SER A 150 6.67 -1.89 -4.90
N ASP A 151 7.06 -3.00 -5.51
CA ASP A 151 8.41 -3.18 -6.01
C ASP A 151 8.54 -2.47 -7.36
N LEU A 152 8.88 -1.17 -7.32
CA LEU A 152 9.00 -0.35 -8.52
C LEU A 152 10.18 -0.77 -9.40
N GLU A 153 11.23 -1.37 -8.83
CA GLU A 153 12.36 -1.89 -9.60
C GLU A 153 11.88 -3.05 -10.50
N LYS A 154 11.15 -4.00 -9.92
CA LYS A 154 10.57 -5.11 -10.66
C LYS A 154 9.45 -4.65 -11.62
N ALA A 155 8.59 -3.74 -11.18
CA ALA A 155 7.55 -3.16 -12.03
C ALA A 155 8.13 -2.45 -13.25
N SER A 156 9.37 -1.94 -13.18
CA SER A 156 10.06 -1.24 -14.27
C SER A 156 10.48 -2.16 -15.43
N GLU A 157 10.29 -3.48 -15.33
CA GLU A 157 10.35 -4.38 -16.47
C GLU A 157 9.26 -4.05 -17.51
N TYR A 158 8.17 -3.43 -17.08
CA TYR A 158 7.04 -2.99 -17.90
C TYR A 158 7.10 -1.47 -18.15
N PRO A 159 6.65 -1.00 -19.33
CA PRO A 159 6.62 0.43 -19.66
C PRO A 159 5.84 1.26 -18.64
N GLU A 160 4.69 0.78 -18.20
CA GLU A 160 3.82 1.45 -17.24
C GLU A 160 4.49 1.56 -15.86
N GLY A 161 5.18 0.52 -15.44
CA GLY A 161 5.94 0.54 -14.18
C GLY A 161 7.11 1.53 -14.22
N ARG A 162 7.82 1.64 -15.36
CA ARG A 162 8.85 2.66 -15.56
C ARG A 162 8.26 4.07 -15.51
N ALA A 163 7.15 4.29 -16.22
CA ALA A 163 6.48 5.58 -16.23
C ALA A 163 6.05 6.00 -14.82
N PHE A 164 5.48 5.08 -14.04
CA PHE A 164 5.10 5.37 -12.66
C PHE A 164 6.33 5.66 -11.78
N TYR A 165 7.40 4.88 -11.91
CA TYR A 165 8.62 5.10 -11.12
C TYR A 165 9.24 6.47 -11.42
N GLU A 166 9.36 6.84 -12.71
CA GLU A 166 9.84 8.17 -13.10
C GLU A 166 8.94 9.28 -12.57
N SER A 167 7.62 9.10 -12.62
CA SER A 167 6.66 10.06 -12.07
C SER A 167 6.85 10.26 -10.56
N VAL A 168 7.07 9.18 -9.81
CA VAL A 168 7.40 9.23 -8.38
C VAL A 168 8.69 10.03 -8.14
N LEU A 169 9.74 9.77 -8.92
CA LEU A 169 11.01 10.47 -8.77
C LEU A 169 10.92 11.95 -9.17
N SER A 170 10.17 12.27 -10.24
CA SER A 170 9.89 13.64 -10.68
C SER A 170 9.16 14.41 -9.59
N TYR A 171 8.10 13.83 -9.03
CA TYR A 171 7.37 14.40 -7.90
C TYR A 171 8.28 14.70 -6.71
N MET A 172 9.10 13.74 -6.29
CA MET A 172 10.01 13.93 -5.15
C MET A 172 11.06 15.02 -5.36
N ARG A 173 11.45 15.28 -6.62
CA ARG A 173 12.39 16.37 -6.97
C ARG A 173 11.69 17.73 -6.99
N SER A 174 10.40 17.74 -7.24
CA SER A 174 9.61 18.97 -7.37
C SER A 174 9.39 19.68 -6.03
N PRO A 175 9.05 20.99 -6.05
CA PRO A 175 8.61 21.70 -4.85
C PRO A 175 7.24 21.22 -4.34
N GLU A 176 6.45 20.59 -5.18
CA GLU A 176 5.10 20.08 -4.87
C GLU A 176 5.12 18.87 -3.93
N PHE A 177 6.29 18.21 -3.79
CA PHE A 177 6.47 17.21 -2.73
C PHE A 177 6.45 17.90 -1.36
N ALA A 178 5.25 18.12 -0.84
CA ALA A 178 4.98 18.85 0.40
C ALA A 178 3.92 18.12 1.24
N PRO A 179 4.28 16.97 1.86
CA PRO A 179 3.37 16.19 2.69
C PRO A 179 2.67 17.05 3.74
N GLN A 180 1.36 16.90 3.89
CA GLN A 180 0.56 17.64 4.86
C GLN A 180 0.45 16.92 6.18
N SER A 181 0.44 15.59 6.16
CA SER A 181 0.44 14.76 7.38
C SER A 181 1.84 14.70 7.97
N GLU A 182 1.92 14.75 9.30
CA GLU A 182 3.18 14.67 10.03
C GLU A 182 3.20 13.41 10.92
N ILE A 183 4.35 12.73 10.97
CA ILE A 183 4.56 11.58 11.85
C ILE A 183 5.98 11.60 12.40
N THR A 184 6.17 11.15 13.64
CA THR A 184 7.51 10.94 14.18
C THR A 184 8.05 9.56 13.78
N ILE A 185 9.37 9.40 13.76
CA ILE A 185 9.99 8.08 13.52
C ILE A 185 9.56 7.07 14.58
N ALA A 186 9.42 7.50 15.83
CA ALA A 186 8.98 6.64 16.92
C ALA A 186 7.55 6.15 16.70
N ASP A 187 6.63 7.06 16.37
CA ASP A 187 5.22 6.71 16.09
C ASP A 187 5.09 5.86 14.82
N LEU A 188 5.82 6.19 13.76
CA LEU A 188 5.84 5.37 12.56
C LEU A 188 6.26 3.93 12.87
N ARG A 189 7.37 3.76 13.59
CA ARG A 189 7.87 2.43 13.97
C ARG A 189 6.90 1.68 14.90
N LYS A 190 6.24 2.39 15.81
CA LYS A 190 5.21 1.83 16.68
C LYS A 190 4.04 1.34 15.84
N LYS A 191 3.45 2.20 15.01
CA LYS A 191 2.29 1.88 14.16
C LYS A 191 2.53 0.74 13.19
N LEU A 192 3.74 0.64 12.63
CA LEU A 192 4.11 -0.46 11.74
C LEU A 192 4.17 -1.83 12.44
N LYS A 193 4.26 -1.86 13.77
CA LYS A 193 4.32 -3.09 14.57
C LYS A 193 3.01 -3.39 15.30
N GLU A 194 2.09 -2.43 15.37
CA GLU A 194 0.79 -2.63 16.01
C GLU A 194 -0.07 -3.57 15.17
N GLU A 195 -0.62 -4.60 15.82
CA GLU A 195 -1.55 -5.52 15.18
C GLU A 195 -2.78 -4.75 14.68
N PRO A 196 -3.16 -4.89 13.42
CA PRO A 196 -4.33 -4.21 12.88
C PRO A 196 -5.61 -4.79 13.48
N ARG A 197 -6.69 -4.01 13.40
CA ARG A 197 -8.01 -4.44 13.85
C ARG A 197 -8.42 -5.72 13.11
N GLN A 198 -8.80 -6.73 13.87
CA GLN A 198 -9.43 -7.91 13.33
C GLN A 198 -10.95 -7.68 13.25
N ILE A 199 -11.50 -7.82 12.07
CA ILE A 199 -12.94 -7.76 11.85
C ILE A 199 -13.49 -9.16 12.02
N SER A 200 -14.41 -9.34 12.97
CA SER A 200 -15.02 -10.65 13.16
C SER A 200 -16.03 -10.92 12.03
N LEU A 201 -15.99 -12.11 11.45
CA LEU A 201 -16.98 -12.57 10.46
C LEU A 201 -18.44 -12.48 10.96
N LYS A 202 -18.66 -12.46 12.29
CA LYS A 202 -19.98 -12.27 12.89
C LYS A 202 -20.53 -10.87 12.66
N GLU A 203 -19.68 -9.86 12.57
CA GLU A 203 -20.12 -8.47 12.28
C GLU A 203 -20.53 -8.33 10.81
N LEU A 204 -19.90 -9.08 9.91
CA LEU A 204 -20.24 -9.09 8.48
C LEU A 204 -21.52 -9.87 8.16
N ASN A 205 -21.81 -10.94 8.91
CA ASN A 205 -23.05 -11.72 8.73
C ASN A 205 -24.32 -10.93 9.03
N ASN A 206 -24.23 -9.86 9.81
CA ASN A 206 -25.37 -8.97 10.06
C ASN A 206 -25.66 -8.01 8.88
N ILE A 207 -24.72 -7.83 7.96
CA ILE A 207 -24.88 -6.97 6.77
C ILE A 207 -25.49 -7.75 5.61
N SER A 208 -25.34 -9.08 5.58
CA SER A 208 -25.83 -9.94 4.49
C SER A 208 -27.31 -10.36 4.62
N GLN A 209 -28.06 -9.78 5.54
CA GLN A 209 -29.50 -10.06 5.74
C GLN A 209 -30.44 -8.97 5.18
N TYR A 210 -29.88 -8.06 4.34
CA TYR A 210 -30.67 -7.06 3.62
C TYR A 210 -30.60 -7.28 2.11
#